data_a2ee32f32b6b08bdd2ef9b39221c166a
#
_entry.id   a2ee32f32b6b08bdd2ef9b39221c166a
#
_cell.length_a   1.000
_cell.length_b   1.000
_cell.length_c   1.000
_cell.angle_alpha   90.00
_cell.angle_beta   90.00
_cell.angle_gamma   90.00
#
_symmetry.space_group_name_H-M   'P 1'
#
loop_
_entity.id
_entity.type
_entity.pdbx_description
1 polymer ?
#
loop_
_entity_poly.entity_id
_entity_poly.type
_entity_poly.pdbx_seq_one_letter_code
_entity_poly.pdbx_strand_id
1 'polypeptide(L)'
;MSTNIPDGFRPLGFNMGFLEANGPLYGKWDGERLLLGFRVETRHCNPGNVAHGGMLATFADMLLPIAARFQSKVDMGFLPTVNLTCDFLAPAPLGSWVEGNADALKTGRSLLFAHGVAAADGTPCLRASGVFKVTGPSGGGFSPEMLFTQRP
;
A
#
# COMPACT_ATOMS: atom_id res chain seq x y z
N MET A 1 -11.44 3.86 -20.42
CA MET A 1 -11.09 2.52 -19.89
C MET A 1 -11.96 2.24 -18.67
N SER A 2 -12.55 1.09 -18.62
CA SER A 2 -13.36 0.69 -17.45
C SER A 2 -12.44 0.60 -16.24
N THR A 3 -12.66 1.46 -15.27
CA THR A 3 -12.04 1.36 -13.94
C THR A 3 -12.77 0.26 -13.18
N ASN A 4 -12.61 -0.98 -13.61
CA ASN A 4 -13.19 -2.11 -12.91
C ASN A 4 -12.39 -2.34 -11.62
N ILE A 5 -12.86 -1.73 -10.54
CA ILE A 5 -12.30 -1.89 -9.21
C ILE A 5 -12.98 -3.10 -8.57
N PRO A 6 -12.23 -4.07 -8.05
CA PRO A 6 -12.82 -5.23 -7.40
C PRO A 6 -13.72 -4.86 -6.22
N ASP A 7 -14.75 -5.67 -6.01
CA ASP A 7 -15.75 -5.43 -4.97
C ASP A 7 -15.11 -5.27 -3.59
N GLY A 8 -15.60 -4.28 -2.87
CA GLY A 8 -15.15 -3.95 -1.52
C GLY A 8 -13.94 -3.02 -1.43
N PHE A 9 -13.25 -2.74 -2.53
CA PHE A 9 -12.19 -1.74 -2.55
C PHE A 9 -12.76 -0.33 -2.69
N ARG A 10 -12.21 0.60 -1.91
CA ARG A 10 -12.58 2.03 -1.90
C ARG A 10 -11.32 2.88 -2.06
N PRO A 11 -11.41 4.05 -2.72
CA PRO A 11 -10.26 4.95 -2.82
C PRO A 11 -9.75 5.36 -1.44
N LEU A 12 -8.43 5.44 -1.28
CA LEU A 12 -7.83 5.99 -0.07
C LEU A 12 -8.09 7.50 0.02
N GLY A 13 -8.34 8.00 1.22
CA GLY A 13 -8.62 9.42 1.44
C GLY A 13 -7.40 10.35 1.30
N PHE A 14 -6.21 9.79 1.18
CA PHE A 14 -4.95 10.54 1.04
C PHE A 14 -4.27 10.35 -0.32
N ASN A 15 -5.05 10.13 -1.37
CA ASN A 15 -4.58 10.17 -2.76
C ASN A 15 -4.33 11.63 -3.17
N MET A 16 -3.28 12.24 -2.64
CA MET A 16 -2.87 13.62 -2.88
C MET A 16 -1.37 13.73 -3.11
N GLY A 17 -0.91 14.83 -3.65
CA GLY A 17 0.50 15.05 -3.91
C GLY A 17 1.08 13.99 -4.83
N PHE A 18 2.12 13.30 -4.38
CA PHE A 18 2.76 12.24 -5.16
C PHE A 18 1.77 11.12 -5.56
N LEU A 19 0.84 10.77 -4.67
CA LEU A 19 -0.15 9.73 -4.94
C LEU A 19 -1.27 10.20 -5.88
N GLU A 20 -1.53 11.50 -6.00
CA GLU A 20 -2.45 12.03 -7.00
C GLU A 20 -1.94 11.75 -8.43
N ALA A 21 -0.64 11.89 -8.64
CA ALA A 21 -0.02 11.62 -9.93
C ALA A 21 0.15 10.12 -10.22
N ASN A 22 0.42 9.31 -9.20
CA ASN A 22 0.80 7.90 -9.34
C ASN A 22 -0.28 6.92 -8.86
N GLY A 23 -1.31 7.38 -8.16
CA GLY A 23 -2.46 6.59 -7.75
C GLY A 23 -3.57 6.58 -8.83
N PRO A 24 -4.83 6.41 -8.42
CA PRO A 24 -5.24 6.26 -7.03
C PRO A 24 -4.92 4.88 -6.46
N LEU A 25 -4.68 4.84 -5.17
CA LEU A 25 -4.63 3.60 -4.40
C LEU A 25 -5.98 3.35 -3.74
N TYR A 26 -6.31 2.09 -3.58
CA TYR A 26 -7.55 1.62 -2.98
C TYR A 26 -7.26 0.74 -1.78
N GLY A 27 -8.19 0.70 -0.85
CA GLY A 27 -8.11 -0.16 0.33
C GLY A 27 -9.38 -0.97 0.51
N LYS A 28 -9.22 -2.15 1.11
CA LYS A 28 -10.32 -3.02 1.54
C LYS A 28 -10.01 -3.54 2.92
N TRP A 29 -10.88 -3.24 3.87
CA TRP A 29 -10.79 -3.68 5.26
C TRP A 29 -11.89 -4.70 5.54
N ASP A 30 -11.51 -5.89 6.00
CA ASP A 30 -12.45 -6.97 6.32
C ASP A 30 -12.75 -7.09 7.83
N GLY A 31 -12.22 -6.17 8.64
CA GLY A 31 -12.32 -6.19 10.11
C GLY A 31 -11.06 -6.70 10.79
N GLU A 32 -10.20 -7.39 10.07
CA GLU A 32 -8.96 -7.97 10.60
C GLU A 32 -7.74 -7.63 9.74
N ARG A 33 -7.87 -7.76 8.42
CA ARG A 33 -6.78 -7.50 7.47
C ARG A 33 -7.11 -6.37 6.51
N LEU A 34 -6.07 -5.61 6.19
CA LEU A 34 -6.14 -4.56 5.17
C LEU A 34 -5.45 -5.04 3.90
N LEU A 35 -6.21 -5.01 2.80
CA LEU A 35 -5.66 -5.11 1.45
C LEU A 35 -5.56 -3.70 0.87
N LEU A 36 -4.42 -3.39 0.25
CA LEU A 36 -4.29 -2.25 -0.65
C LEU A 36 -4.20 -2.75 -2.09
N GLY A 37 -4.63 -1.92 -3.03
CA GLY A 37 -4.53 -2.27 -4.44
C GLY A 37 -4.55 -1.07 -5.36
N PHE A 38 -4.17 -1.30 -6.62
CA PHE A 38 -4.30 -0.34 -7.70
C PHE A 38 -4.47 -1.04 -9.05
N ARG A 39 -5.12 -0.36 -10.00
CA ARG A 39 -5.18 -0.81 -11.39
C ARG A 39 -3.94 -0.32 -12.14
N VAL A 40 -3.26 -1.22 -12.85
CA VAL A 40 -2.12 -0.83 -13.68
C VAL A 40 -2.62 -0.07 -14.90
N GLU A 41 -2.29 1.21 -14.97
CA GLU A 41 -2.62 2.12 -16.06
C GLU A 41 -1.36 2.43 -16.90
N THR A 42 -1.54 3.00 -18.08
CA THR A 42 -0.43 3.35 -18.99
C THR A 42 0.67 4.18 -18.31
N ARG A 43 0.28 5.14 -17.48
CA ARG A 43 1.23 5.99 -16.73
C ARG A 43 2.06 5.24 -15.68
N HIS A 44 1.64 4.04 -15.30
CA HIS A 44 2.38 3.19 -14.37
C HIS A 44 3.39 2.30 -15.07
N CYS A 45 3.31 2.20 -16.41
CA CYS A 45 4.05 1.20 -17.18
C CYS A 45 5.42 1.69 -17.65
N ASN A 46 6.31 0.73 -17.80
CA ASN A 46 7.53 0.86 -18.59
C ASN A 46 7.24 0.59 -20.08
N PRO A 47 8.24 0.74 -20.97
CA PRO A 47 8.06 0.48 -22.41
C PRO A 47 7.59 -0.94 -22.76
N GLY A 48 7.72 -1.90 -21.85
CA GLY A 48 7.23 -3.27 -22.00
C GLY A 48 5.75 -3.46 -21.65
N ASN A 49 5.00 -2.39 -21.41
CA ASN A 49 3.60 -2.42 -20.99
C ASN A 49 3.32 -3.25 -19.72
N VAL A 50 4.27 -3.24 -18.80
CA VAL A 50 4.12 -3.78 -17.45
C VAL A 50 4.42 -2.68 -16.43
N ALA A 51 3.86 -2.79 -15.24
CA ALA A 51 4.09 -1.79 -14.20
C ALA A 51 5.59 -1.60 -13.96
N HIS A 52 6.03 -0.36 -14.02
CA HIS A 52 7.42 0.01 -13.73
C HIS A 52 7.79 -0.39 -12.31
N GLY A 53 9.01 -0.90 -12.10
CA GLY A 53 9.49 -1.25 -10.77
C GLY A 53 9.39 -0.10 -9.77
N GLY A 54 9.56 1.15 -10.22
CA GLY A 54 9.33 2.33 -9.40
C GLY A 54 7.88 2.49 -8.93
N MET A 55 6.90 2.11 -9.75
CA MET A 55 5.50 2.12 -9.33
C MET A 55 5.22 1.01 -8.31
N LEU A 56 5.76 -0.18 -8.52
CA LEU A 56 5.64 -1.27 -7.55
C LEU A 56 6.35 -0.94 -6.22
N ALA A 57 7.51 -0.27 -6.28
CA ALA A 57 8.19 0.22 -5.08
C ALA A 57 7.37 1.30 -4.35
N THR A 58 6.74 2.21 -5.08
CA THR A 58 5.81 3.19 -4.51
C THR A 58 4.65 2.50 -3.82
N PHE A 59 4.09 1.48 -4.46
CA PHE A 59 3.01 0.68 -3.87
C PHE A 59 3.48 -0.01 -2.58
N ALA A 60 4.67 -0.62 -2.57
CA ALA A 60 5.25 -1.25 -1.38
C ALA A 60 5.43 -0.24 -0.23
N ASP A 61 5.92 0.95 -0.55
CA ASP A 61 6.16 2.01 0.45
C ASP A 61 4.87 2.50 1.12
N MET A 62 3.75 2.37 0.43
CA MET A 62 2.43 2.65 0.98
C MET A 62 1.82 1.43 1.68
N LEU A 63 1.94 0.25 1.08
CA LEU A 63 1.35 -0.99 1.58
C LEU A 63 1.90 -1.37 2.95
N LEU A 64 3.23 -1.38 3.11
CA LEU A 64 3.87 -1.91 4.30
C LEU A 64 3.48 -1.14 5.57
N PRO A 65 3.65 0.20 5.64
CA PRO A 65 3.33 0.92 6.87
C PRO A 65 1.82 0.98 7.14
N ILE A 66 1.01 1.13 6.10
CA ILE A 66 -0.44 1.27 6.25
C ILE A 66 -1.05 -0.04 6.71
N ALA A 67 -0.78 -1.16 6.02
CA ALA A 67 -1.33 -2.45 6.40
C ALA A 67 -0.87 -2.88 7.78
N ALA A 68 0.43 -2.75 8.08
CA ALA A 68 0.97 -3.09 9.39
C ALA A 68 0.33 -2.26 10.52
N ARG A 69 0.17 -0.94 10.30
CA ARG A 69 -0.50 -0.05 11.24
C ARG A 69 -1.93 -0.47 11.52
N PHE A 70 -2.72 -0.68 10.47
CA PHE A 70 -4.14 -1.01 10.61
C PHE A 70 -4.35 -2.40 11.22
N GLN A 71 -3.54 -3.38 10.84
CA GLN A 71 -3.63 -4.73 11.39
C GLN A 71 -3.15 -4.80 12.85
N SER A 72 -2.23 -3.96 13.25
CA SER A 72 -1.80 -3.81 14.64
C SER A 72 -2.87 -3.15 15.51
N LYS A 73 -3.84 -2.46 14.92
CA LYS A 73 -4.90 -1.70 15.61
C LYS A 73 -4.36 -0.70 16.64
N VAL A 74 -3.17 -0.15 16.36
CA VAL A 74 -2.50 0.84 17.22
C VAL A 74 -2.54 2.19 16.52
N ASP A 75 -2.83 3.25 17.27
CA ASP A 75 -2.71 4.61 16.77
C ASP A 75 -1.22 4.97 16.58
N MET A 76 -0.70 4.65 15.43
CA MET A 76 0.58 5.14 14.97
C MET A 76 0.33 6.27 13.98
N GLY A 77 0.91 7.42 14.22
CA GLY A 77 0.81 8.56 13.32
C GLY A 77 1.56 8.34 12.01
N PHE A 78 2.17 9.38 11.50
CA PHE A 78 2.98 9.30 10.29
C PHE A 78 4.19 8.37 10.50
N LEU A 79 4.48 7.52 9.52
CA LEU A 79 5.53 6.50 9.56
C LEU A 79 6.53 6.72 8.43
N PRO A 80 7.49 7.67 8.58
CA PRO A 80 8.52 7.90 7.56
C PRO A 80 9.33 6.64 7.27
N THR A 81 9.63 6.41 6.00
CA THR A 81 10.41 5.27 5.55
C THR A 81 11.88 5.46 5.89
N VAL A 82 12.47 4.48 6.57
CA VAL A 82 13.90 4.40 6.85
C VAL A 82 14.61 3.53 5.82
N ASN A 83 13.99 2.39 5.49
CA ASN A 83 14.51 1.44 4.53
C ASN A 83 13.36 0.75 3.80
N LEU A 84 13.55 0.50 2.51
CA LEU A 84 12.62 -0.26 1.69
C LEU A 84 13.42 -1.21 0.81
N THR A 85 13.08 -2.49 0.85
CA THR A 85 13.68 -3.54 0.02
C THR A 85 12.57 -4.21 -0.78
N CYS A 86 12.76 -4.29 -2.10
CA CYS A 86 11.80 -4.89 -3.03
C CYS A 86 12.46 -5.97 -3.86
N ASP A 87 11.75 -7.10 -4.02
CA ASP A 87 12.05 -8.12 -5.02
C ASP A 87 10.88 -8.15 -6.01
N PHE A 88 11.18 -7.99 -7.29
CA PHE A 88 10.21 -8.02 -8.37
C PHE A 88 10.15 -9.44 -8.93
N LEU A 89 9.06 -10.15 -8.62
CA LEU A 89 8.95 -11.60 -8.83
C LEU A 89 8.40 -11.96 -10.21
N ALA A 90 7.48 -11.16 -10.72
CA ALA A 90 6.82 -11.37 -12.00
C ALA A 90 6.29 -10.03 -12.55
N PRO A 91 6.04 -9.93 -13.87
CA PRO A 91 5.42 -8.75 -14.45
C PRO A 91 4.02 -8.51 -13.90
N ALA A 92 3.64 -7.25 -13.74
CA ALA A 92 2.27 -6.81 -13.53
C ALA A 92 1.79 -6.10 -14.82
N PRO A 93 1.09 -6.80 -15.73
CA PRO A 93 0.72 -6.26 -17.03
C PRO A 93 -0.20 -5.06 -16.96
N LEU A 94 -0.15 -4.20 -17.99
CA LEU A 94 -1.14 -3.15 -18.20
C LEU A 94 -2.56 -3.70 -18.06
N GLY A 95 -3.41 -3.05 -17.29
CA GLY A 95 -4.78 -3.46 -17.03
C GLY A 95 -4.96 -4.46 -15.90
N SER A 96 -3.89 -5.07 -15.37
CA SER A 96 -4.00 -5.97 -14.23
C SER A 96 -4.35 -5.22 -12.94
N TRP A 97 -4.97 -5.93 -12.00
CA TRP A 97 -5.20 -5.45 -10.65
C TRP A 97 -4.08 -5.96 -9.74
N VAL A 98 -3.34 -5.03 -9.16
CA VAL A 98 -2.32 -5.36 -8.16
C VAL A 98 -2.91 -5.16 -6.78
N GLU A 99 -2.82 -6.18 -5.94
CA GLU A 99 -3.22 -6.07 -4.54
C GLU A 99 -2.27 -6.82 -3.62
N GLY A 100 -2.20 -6.38 -2.38
CA GLY A 100 -1.36 -7.01 -1.39
C GLY A 100 -1.75 -6.66 0.03
N ASN A 101 -1.10 -7.35 0.96
CA ASN A 101 -1.15 -7.04 2.37
C ASN A 101 0.25 -7.11 2.98
N ALA A 102 0.36 -6.70 4.24
CA ALA A 102 1.61 -6.72 4.96
C ALA A 102 1.38 -7.02 6.44
N ASP A 103 2.40 -7.58 7.07
CA ASP A 103 2.41 -7.85 8.49
C ASP A 103 3.53 -7.07 9.18
N ALA A 104 3.27 -6.61 10.40
CA ALA A 104 4.30 -6.10 11.29
C ALA A 104 5.09 -7.29 11.86
N LEU A 105 6.38 -7.32 11.60
CA LEU A 105 7.29 -8.29 12.20
C LEU A 105 7.67 -7.87 13.62
N LYS A 106 7.87 -6.57 13.82
CA LYS A 106 8.17 -5.98 15.11
C LYS A 106 7.70 -4.53 15.13
N THR A 107 6.93 -4.18 16.16
CA THR A 107 6.55 -2.81 16.45
C THR A 107 7.28 -2.37 17.71
N GLY A 108 8.34 -1.60 17.53
CA GLY A 108 9.13 -1.06 18.63
C GLY A 108 8.70 0.34 19.01
N ARG A 109 9.40 0.93 19.99
CA ARG A 109 9.18 2.29 20.43
C ARG A 109 9.53 3.32 19.33
N SER A 110 10.56 3.04 18.54
CA SER A 110 11.12 3.96 17.53
C SER A 110 10.97 3.46 16.10
N LEU A 111 10.90 2.14 15.89
CA LEU A 111 10.91 1.54 14.57
C LEU A 111 9.81 0.48 14.45
N LEU A 112 9.18 0.47 13.28
CA LEU A 112 8.28 -0.57 12.81
C LEU A 112 8.98 -1.34 11.70
N PHE A 113 9.04 -2.66 11.84
CA PHE A 113 9.54 -3.59 10.82
C PHE A 113 8.35 -4.31 10.20
N ALA A 114 8.19 -4.21 8.89
CA ALA A 114 7.08 -4.82 8.18
C ALA A 114 7.55 -5.55 6.92
N HIS A 115 6.78 -6.55 6.51
CA HIS A 115 6.97 -7.23 5.24
C HIS A 115 5.63 -7.57 4.58
N GLY A 116 5.64 -7.77 3.28
CA GLY A 116 4.43 -8.11 2.56
C GLY A 116 4.68 -8.61 1.16
N VAL A 117 3.62 -9.12 0.56
CA VAL A 117 3.60 -9.61 -0.82
C VAL A 117 2.41 -8.99 -1.54
N ALA A 118 2.60 -8.64 -2.81
CA ALA A 118 1.53 -8.23 -3.70
C ALA A 118 1.47 -9.13 -4.93
N ALA A 119 0.28 -9.30 -5.47
CA ALA A 119 0.02 -10.11 -6.65
C ALA A 119 -0.72 -9.29 -7.71
N ALA A 120 -0.40 -9.54 -8.98
CA ALA A 120 -1.13 -9.00 -10.13
C ALA A 120 -2.06 -10.09 -10.65
N ASP A 121 -3.37 -9.85 -10.59
CA ASP A 121 -4.41 -10.82 -10.95
C ASP A 121 -4.14 -12.23 -10.36
N GLY A 122 -3.73 -12.28 -9.09
CA GLY A 122 -3.45 -13.51 -8.36
C GLY A 122 -2.03 -14.08 -8.52
N THR A 123 -1.21 -13.54 -9.42
CA THR A 123 0.19 -13.98 -9.59
C THR A 123 1.11 -13.10 -8.74
N PRO A 124 1.86 -13.65 -7.78
CA PRO A 124 2.80 -12.87 -6.98
C PRO A 124 3.80 -12.10 -7.86
N CYS A 125 3.82 -10.79 -7.73
CA CYS A 125 4.65 -9.90 -8.54
C CYS A 125 5.65 -9.08 -7.72
N LEU A 126 5.45 -8.97 -6.41
CA LEU A 126 6.28 -8.14 -5.54
C LEU A 126 6.39 -8.78 -4.16
N ARG A 127 7.61 -8.88 -3.65
CA ARG A 127 7.90 -9.13 -2.25
C ARG A 127 8.64 -7.92 -1.71
N ALA A 128 8.22 -7.41 -0.55
CA ALA A 128 8.86 -6.25 0.04
C ALA A 128 9.02 -6.38 1.55
N SER A 129 10.05 -5.72 2.06
CA SER A 129 10.24 -5.49 3.48
C SER A 129 10.67 -4.04 3.72
N GLY A 130 10.32 -3.50 4.86
CA GLY A 130 10.63 -2.11 5.16
C GLY A 130 10.79 -1.85 6.64
N VAL A 131 11.49 -0.75 6.91
CA VAL A 131 11.66 -0.19 8.25
C VAL A 131 11.13 1.24 8.25
N PHE A 132 10.28 1.55 9.19
CA PHE A 132 9.60 2.83 9.30
C PHE A 132 9.81 3.43 10.68
N LYS A 133 9.99 4.74 10.73
CA LYS A 133 10.14 5.44 12.00
C LYS A 133 8.77 5.65 12.65
N VAL A 134 8.65 5.26 13.90
CA VAL A 134 7.46 5.57 14.72
C VAL A 134 7.61 6.97 15.29
N THR A 135 6.73 7.89 14.88
CA THR A 135 6.79 9.31 15.32
C THR A 135 5.82 9.63 16.45
N GLY A 136 5.07 8.62 16.91
CA GLY A 136 4.07 8.78 17.95
C GLY A 136 2.64 8.68 17.43
N PRO A 137 1.63 8.70 18.31
CA PRO A 137 0.23 8.60 17.92
C PRO A 137 -0.23 9.84 17.14
N SER A 138 -1.24 9.66 16.28
CA SER A 138 -1.87 10.76 15.55
C SER A 138 -2.76 11.64 16.44
N GLY A 139 -3.17 11.10 17.59
CA GLY A 139 -4.12 11.74 18.51
C GLY A 139 -5.59 11.47 18.20
N GLY A 140 -5.89 10.86 17.06
CA GLY A 140 -7.27 10.54 16.65
C GLY A 140 -7.75 9.14 17.03
N GLY A 141 -6.91 8.35 17.69
CA GLY A 141 -7.18 6.96 17.98
C GLY A 141 -7.10 6.07 16.73
N PHE A 142 -7.54 4.82 16.85
CA PHE A 142 -7.59 3.89 15.73
C PHE A 142 -9.04 3.76 15.21
N SER A 143 -9.22 4.02 13.92
CA SER A 143 -10.47 3.76 13.21
C SER A 143 -10.18 3.39 11.75
N PRO A 144 -10.71 2.26 11.23
CA PRO A 144 -10.54 1.90 9.82
C PRO A 144 -11.07 2.96 8.84
N GLU A 145 -12.09 3.72 9.22
CA GLU A 145 -12.64 4.79 8.37
C GLU A 145 -11.66 5.92 8.10
N MET A 146 -10.65 6.13 8.95
CA MET A 146 -9.58 7.10 8.72
C MET A 146 -8.83 6.84 7.40
N LEU A 147 -8.82 5.58 6.93
CA LEU A 147 -8.19 5.19 5.67
C LEU A 147 -8.88 5.83 4.47
N PHE A 148 -10.20 6.04 4.56
CA PHE A 148 -11.05 6.48 3.45
C PHE A 148 -11.50 7.94 3.58
N THR A 149 -11.23 8.58 4.71
CA THR A 149 -11.60 9.98 4.95
C THR A 149 -10.59 10.89 4.25
N GLN A 150 -11.10 11.82 3.42
CA GLN A 150 -10.26 12.85 2.83
C GLN A 150 -9.65 13.72 3.94
N ARG A 151 -8.36 13.92 3.87
CA ARG A 151 -7.68 14.92 4.72
C ARG A 151 -7.85 16.29 4.10
N PRO A 152 -8.16 17.30 4.91
CA PRO A 152 -8.28 18.68 4.44
C PRO A 152 -6.94 19.22 3.93
#